data_d7012f880c45f1a0ba317732d0c10dac
#
_entry.id   d7012f880c45f1a0ba317732d0c10dac
#
_cell.length_a   1.000
_cell.length_b   1.000
_cell.length_c   1.000
_cell.angle_alpha   90.00
_cell.angle_beta   90.00
_cell.angle_gamma   90.00
#
_symmetry.space_group_name_H-M   'P 1'
#
loop_
_entity.id
_entity.type
_entity.pdbx_description
1 polymer ?
#
loop_
_entity_poly.entity_id
_entity_poly.type
_entity_poly.pdbx_seq_one_letter_code
_entity_poly.pdbx_strand_id
1 'polypeptide(L)'
;GTPLTVTRLVTESVSCLHDYTLTVAQMEKIGRADVVVLNGLGLEDFMEDALQTAKQTITASTGVETLPGEDGDDPHIWLDPANAIRMCRNIADGLSAVYPDKQAQITQNLQSVTAEYQAAQAYGDETLRTLSCRELVTFHDGFSYFARAFGLTIAAAMEIEEGSEPSAREIETIIHLVEDRQIPAVFCEENGETLTAQTVANETGAALYALTMGMGEGEMGCTDAIYKNIDTIREALS
;
A
#
# COMPACT_ATOMS: atom_id res chain seq x y z
N GLY A 1 20.09 25.89 6.53
CA GLY A 1 18.79 26.05 7.22
C GLY A 1 18.52 24.87 8.15
N THR A 2 17.65 25.04 9.12
CA THR A 2 17.24 23.92 10.00
C THR A 2 16.56 22.84 9.17
N PRO A 3 16.86 21.53 9.34
CA PRO A 3 16.20 20.47 8.62
C PRO A 3 14.71 20.42 9.02
N LEU A 4 13.85 19.95 8.12
CA LEU A 4 12.47 19.61 8.45
C LEU A 4 12.48 18.38 9.34
N THR A 5 11.67 18.39 10.41
CA THR A 5 11.44 17.21 11.22
C THR A 5 10.21 16.51 10.71
N VAL A 6 10.37 15.27 10.26
CA VAL A 6 9.26 14.41 9.84
C VAL A 6 8.93 13.46 10.98
N THR A 7 7.66 13.37 11.33
CA THR A 7 7.17 12.47 12.38
C THR A 7 6.08 11.60 11.78
N ARG A 8 6.26 10.28 11.84
CA ARG A 8 5.20 9.34 11.53
C ARG A 8 4.13 9.41 12.60
N LEU A 9 2.86 9.53 12.22
CA LEU A 9 1.74 9.64 13.16
C LEU A 9 1.39 8.27 13.76
N VAL A 10 1.19 7.28 12.91
CA VAL A 10 0.95 5.89 13.29
C VAL A 10 2.28 5.14 13.16
N THR A 11 2.72 4.53 14.24
CA THR A 11 4.00 3.80 14.32
C THR A 11 3.80 2.33 14.67
N GLU A 12 2.62 1.98 15.12
CA GLU A 12 2.22 0.62 15.43
C GLU A 12 2.07 -0.18 14.13
N SER A 13 2.29 -1.50 14.22
CA SER A 13 1.95 -2.41 13.15
C SER A 13 0.44 -2.56 13.12
N VAL A 14 -0.17 -2.01 12.10
CA VAL A 14 -1.61 -2.14 11.83
C VAL A 14 -1.77 -2.74 10.44
N SER A 15 -2.66 -3.67 10.28
CA SER A 15 -2.96 -4.26 8.97
C SER A 15 -3.78 -3.28 8.13
N CYS A 16 -4.72 -2.54 8.76
CA CYS A 16 -5.51 -1.50 8.12
C CYS A 16 -5.66 -0.27 9.02
N LEU A 17 -5.81 0.91 8.41
CA LEU A 17 -5.98 2.17 9.13
C LEU A 17 -7.45 2.57 9.31
N HIS A 18 -8.39 1.93 8.63
CA HIS A 18 -9.80 2.35 8.63
C HIS A 18 -10.44 2.33 10.03
N ASP A 19 -10.09 1.37 10.87
CA ASP A 19 -10.59 1.23 12.24
C ASP A 19 -9.64 1.81 13.30
N TYR A 20 -8.62 2.54 12.87
CA TYR A 20 -7.63 3.08 13.79
C TYR A 20 -8.21 4.19 14.66
N THR A 21 -7.94 4.14 15.96
CA THR A 21 -8.35 5.19 16.90
C THR A 21 -7.16 6.00 17.39
N LEU A 22 -7.20 7.31 17.13
CA LEU A 22 -6.14 8.22 17.57
C LEU A 22 -6.05 8.31 19.09
N THR A 23 -4.84 8.22 19.60
CA THR A 23 -4.53 8.60 20.98
C THR A 23 -4.52 10.12 21.15
N VAL A 24 -4.70 10.60 22.38
CA VAL A 24 -4.57 12.03 22.71
C VAL A 24 -3.22 12.60 22.29
N ALA A 25 -2.15 11.83 22.44
CA ALA A 25 -0.80 12.26 22.05
C ALA A 25 -0.67 12.44 20.52
N GLN A 26 -1.33 11.61 19.72
CA GLN A 26 -1.37 11.75 18.27
C GLN A 26 -2.19 12.96 17.84
N MET A 27 -3.35 13.22 18.48
CA MET A 27 -4.15 14.43 18.23
C MET A 27 -3.33 15.70 18.55
N GLU A 28 -2.56 15.70 19.65
CA GLU A 28 -1.67 16.81 19.98
C GLU A 28 -0.55 17.00 18.94
N LYS A 29 0.00 15.90 18.38
CA LYS A 29 1.00 15.99 17.32
C LYS A 29 0.42 16.66 16.07
N ILE A 30 -0.82 16.31 15.67
CA ILE A 30 -1.53 16.95 14.54
C ILE A 30 -1.66 18.45 14.76
N GLY A 31 -2.19 18.87 15.91
CA GLY A 31 -2.38 20.29 16.22
C GLY A 31 -1.08 21.11 16.32
N ARG A 32 0.07 20.47 16.64
CA ARG A 32 1.39 21.12 16.71
C ARG A 32 2.13 21.11 15.36
N ALA A 33 1.81 20.21 14.46
CA ALA A 33 2.46 20.11 13.16
C ALA A 33 2.26 21.39 12.34
N ASP A 34 3.27 21.80 11.57
CA ASP A 34 3.12 22.88 10.62
C ASP A 34 2.41 22.41 9.35
N VAL A 35 2.62 21.14 9.00
CA VAL A 35 1.97 20.47 7.87
C VAL A 35 1.64 19.04 8.26
N VAL A 36 0.46 18.57 7.92
CA VAL A 36 0.05 17.16 7.96
C VAL A 36 -0.04 16.64 6.53
N VAL A 37 0.66 15.55 6.24
CA VAL A 37 0.61 14.88 4.93
C VAL A 37 -0.31 13.68 5.04
N LEU A 38 -1.26 13.58 4.13
CA LEU A 38 -2.27 12.54 4.05
C LEU A 38 -2.12 11.76 2.74
N ASN A 39 -2.45 10.48 2.77
CA ASN A 39 -2.69 9.73 1.55
C ASN A 39 -3.92 10.30 0.82
N GLY A 40 -5.02 10.46 1.54
CA GLY A 40 -6.34 10.79 1.00
C GLY A 40 -7.12 9.54 0.59
N LEU A 41 -8.17 9.73 -0.21
CA LEU A 41 -9.05 8.65 -0.68
C LEU A 41 -9.74 7.87 0.45
N GLY A 42 -10.09 8.57 1.54
CA GLY A 42 -10.79 7.98 2.69
C GLY A 42 -9.89 7.27 3.70
N LEU A 43 -8.61 7.02 3.39
CA LEU A 43 -7.71 6.26 4.28
C LEU A 43 -7.59 6.87 5.69
N GLU A 44 -7.70 8.19 5.81
CA GLU A 44 -7.58 8.91 7.07
C GLU A 44 -8.93 9.40 7.63
N ASP A 45 -10.05 8.85 7.23
CA ASP A 45 -11.38 9.28 7.70
C ASP A 45 -11.54 9.13 9.21
N PHE A 46 -10.84 8.16 9.81
CA PHE A 46 -10.76 7.97 11.27
C PHE A 46 -10.20 9.18 12.03
N MET A 47 -9.54 10.12 11.35
CA MET A 47 -8.94 11.30 11.99
C MET A 47 -9.51 12.63 11.51
N GLU A 48 -10.66 12.65 10.81
CA GLU A 48 -11.28 13.85 10.26
C GLU A 48 -11.43 14.96 11.30
N ASP A 49 -11.94 14.65 12.49
CA ASP A 49 -12.11 15.62 13.58
C ASP A 49 -10.77 16.21 14.05
N ALA A 50 -9.73 15.39 14.14
CA ALA A 50 -8.42 15.85 14.53
C ALA A 50 -7.79 16.76 13.47
N LEU A 51 -8.04 16.50 12.19
CA LEU A 51 -7.55 17.31 11.07
C LEU A 51 -8.09 18.73 11.07
N GLN A 52 -9.24 19.00 11.70
CA GLN A 52 -9.76 20.36 11.89
C GLN A 52 -8.81 21.24 12.72
N THR A 53 -7.91 20.64 13.50
CA THR A 53 -6.89 21.36 14.27
C THR A 53 -5.57 21.55 13.51
N ALA A 54 -5.39 20.90 12.37
CA ALA A 54 -4.18 20.98 11.56
C ALA A 54 -4.04 22.39 10.95
N LYS A 55 -2.84 22.95 10.99
CA LYS A 55 -2.55 24.26 10.39
C LYS A 55 -2.62 24.21 8.88
N GLN A 56 -2.13 23.13 8.30
CA GLN A 56 -2.13 22.88 6.86
C GLN A 56 -2.08 21.39 6.57
N THR A 57 -2.78 20.95 5.51
CA THR A 57 -2.78 19.58 5.03
C THR A 57 -2.26 19.52 3.59
N ILE A 58 -1.60 18.42 3.24
CA ILE A 58 -1.20 18.08 1.86
C ILE A 58 -1.77 16.70 1.58
N THR A 59 -2.66 16.59 0.59
CA THR A 59 -3.20 15.30 0.15
C THR A 59 -2.34 14.74 -0.97
N ALA A 60 -1.68 13.64 -0.72
CA ALA A 60 -0.70 13.05 -1.63
C ALA A 60 -1.37 12.45 -2.89
N SER A 61 -2.58 11.90 -2.77
CA SER A 61 -3.32 11.29 -3.89
C SER A 61 -3.88 12.27 -4.92
N THR A 62 -3.74 13.58 -4.72
CA THR A 62 -4.34 14.58 -5.62
C THR A 62 -4.00 14.32 -7.09
N GLY A 63 -5.06 14.07 -7.92
CA GLY A 63 -4.93 13.83 -9.35
C GLY A 63 -4.28 12.49 -9.73
N VAL A 64 -4.24 11.53 -8.81
CA VAL A 64 -3.95 10.13 -9.12
C VAL A 64 -5.18 9.52 -9.80
N GLU A 65 -4.97 8.67 -10.81
CA GLU A 65 -6.05 7.89 -11.41
C GLU A 65 -6.39 6.72 -10.50
N THR A 66 -7.61 6.73 -9.95
CA THR A 66 -8.05 5.76 -8.96
C THR A 66 -8.66 4.50 -9.58
N LEU A 67 -8.60 3.41 -8.83
CA LEU A 67 -9.35 2.19 -9.08
C LEU A 67 -10.54 2.14 -8.12
N PRO A 68 -11.66 1.49 -8.51
CA PRO A 68 -12.78 1.33 -7.60
C PRO A 68 -12.39 0.39 -6.44
N GLY A 69 -12.71 0.79 -5.22
CA GLY A 69 -12.72 -0.03 -4.03
C GLY A 69 -14.15 -0.36 -3.62
N GLU A 70 -14.36 -0.97 -2.46
CA GLU A 70 -15.69 -1.37 -1.98
C GLU A 70 -16.58 -0.16 -1.64
N ASP A 71 -16.07 0.77 -0.84
CA ASP A 71 -16.80 1.94 -0.36
C ASP A 71 -16.39 3.26 -1.04
N GLY A 72 -15.78 3.19 -2.22
CA GLY A 72 -15.31 4.36 -2.95
C GLY A 72 -14.10 4.06 -3.82
N ASP A 73 -13.15 4.98 -3.83
CA ASP A 73 -11.87 4.78 -4.51
C ASP A 73 -10.91 3.97 -3.62
N ASP A 74 -10.26 2.95 -4.18
CA ASP A 74 -9.22 2.18 -3.48
C ASP A 74 -8.06 3.10 -3.04
N PRO A 75 -7.75 3.20 -1.73
CA PRO A 75 -6.73 4.11 -1.23
C PRO A 75 -5.28 3.58 -1.36
N HIS A 76 -5.06 2.31 -1.70
CA HIS A 76 -3.75 1.63 -1.66
C HIS A 76 -2.83 1.99 -2.84
N ILE A 77 -2.79 3.26 -3.20
CA ILE A 77 -2.15 3.79 -4.41
C ILE A 77 -0.62 3.71 -4.42
N TRP A 78 0.02 3.64 -3.25
CA TRP A 78 1.49 3.80 -3.08
C TRP A 78 2.34 2.61 -3.54
N LEU A 79 1.72 1.45 -3.77
CA LEU A 79 2.41 0.28 -4.30
C LEU A 79 2.59 0.30 -5.82
N ASP A 80 1.96 1.24 -6.53
CA ASP A 80 2.24 1.54 -7.93
C ASP A 80 3.34 2.61 -8.01
N PRO A 81 4.52 2.32 -8.59
CA PRO A 81 5.62 3.28 -8.69
C PRO A 81 5.26 4.61 -9.35
N ALA A 82 4.37 4.59 -10.35
CA ALA A 82 3.94 5.81 -11.04
C ALA A 82 3.07 6.68 -10.13
N ASN A 83 2.16 6.07 -9.37
CA ASN A 83 1.35 6.75 -8.36
C ASN A 83 2.23 7.31 -7.24
N ALA A 84 3.18 6.52 -6.73
CA ALA A 84 4.10 6.94 -5.68
C ALA A 84 4.94 8.17 -6.12
N ILE A 85 5.40 8.22 -7.37
CA ILE A 85 6.06 9.40 -7.94
C ILE A 85 5.11 10.60 -7.95
N ARG A 86 3.83 10.39 -8.30
CA ARG A 86 2.83 11.47 -8.28
C ARG A 86 2.60 11.98 -6.87
N MET A 87 2.47 11.07 -5.90
CA MET A 87 2.34 11.41 -4.48
C MET A 87 3.54 12.22 -3.98
N CYS A 88 4.76 11.75 -4.25
CA CYS A 88 5.98 12.48 -3.90
C CYS A 88 6.03 13.88 -4.51
N ARG A 89 5.54 14.05 -5.74
CA ARG A 89 5.46 15.36 -6.41
C ARG A 89 4.46 16.28 -5.71
N ASN A 90 3.25 15.78 -5.40
CA ASN A 90 2.24 16.56 -4.68
C ASN A 90 2.75 17.01 -3.30
N ILE A 91 3.44 16.11 -2.58
CA ILE A 91 4.07 16.42 -1.29
C ILE A 91 5.16 17.49 -1.47
N ALA A 92 6.03 17.35 -2.47
CA ALA A 92 7.10 18.30 -2.73
C ALA A 92 6.57 19.69 -3.11
N ASP A 93 5.52 19.77 -3.92
CA ASP A 93 4.87 21.02 -4.31
C ASP A 93 4.23 21.70 -3.09
N GLY A 94 3.49 20.94 -2.28
CA GLY A 94 2.90 21.46 -1.05
C GLY A 94 3.94 21.94 -0.03
N LEU A 95 4.99 21.16 0.20
CA LEU A 95 6.10 21.56 1.09
C LEU A 95 6.86 22.77 0.56
N SER A 96 7.05 22.90 -0.75
CA SER A 96 7.71 24.06 -1.36
C SER A 96 6.89 25.34 -1.20
N ALA A 97 5.57 25.23 -1.21
CA ALA A 97 4.67 26.36 -0.94
C ALA A 97 4.77 26.84 0.53
N VAL A 98 4.91 25.91 1.48
CA VAL A 98 5.03 26.23 2.91
C VAL A 98 6.45 26.70 3.27
N TYR A 99 7.46 26.11 2.65
CA TYR A 99 8.89 26.34 2.94
C TYR A 99 9.66 26.75 1.68
N PRO A 100 9.41 27.96 1.12
CA PRO A 100 10.04 28.38 -0.13
C PRO A 100 11.58 28.48 -0.03
N ASP A 101 12.12 28.71 1.16
CA ASP A 101 13.56 28.72 1.44
C ASP A 101 14.22 27.33 1.31
N LYS A 102 13.43 26.26 1.30
CA LYS A 102 13.87 24.86 1.17
C LYS A 102 13.60 24.26 -0.21
N GLN A 103 13.03 25.01 -1.14
CA GLN A 103 12.61 24.50 -2.43
C GLN A 103 13.72 23.74 -3.19
N ALA A 104 14.95 24.24 -3.15
CA ALA A 104 16.08 23.58 -3.82
C ALA A 104 16.35 22.17 -3.24
N GLN A 105 16.31 22.03 -1.91
CA GLN A 105 16.50 20.74 -1.24
C GLN A 105 15.33 19.79 -1.50
N ILE A 106 14.10 20.30 -1.45
CA ILE A 106 12.88 19.52 -1.74
C ILE A 106 12.94 19.01 -3.19
N THR A 107 13.29 19.85 -4.15
CA THR A 107 13.44 19.46 -5.55
C THR A 107 14.51 18.38 -5.74
N GLN A 108 15.67 18.53 -5.08
CA GLN A 108 16.73 17.51 -5.15
C GLN A 108 16.26 16.16 -4.57
N ASN A 109 15.58 16.18 -3.43
CA ASN A 109 15.03 14.97 -2.82
C ASN A 109 13.97 14.32 -3.73
N LEU A 110 13.09 15.11 -4.35
CA LEU A 110 12.11 14.62 -5.31
C LEU A 110 12.76 13.92 -6.50
N GLN A 111 13.86 14.48 -7.03
CA GLN A 111 14.60 13.84 -8.12
C GLN A 111 15.18 12.49 -7.69
N SER A 112 15.75 12.40 -6.48
CA SER A 112 16.31 11.16 -5.95
C SER A 112 15.24 10.08 -5.81
N VAL A 113 14.15 10.37 -5.09
CA VAL A 113 13.07 9.39 -4.86
C VAL A 113 12.36 9.01 -6.17
N THR A 114 12.23 9.93 -7.12
CA THR A 114 11.68 9.62 -8.44
C THR A 114 12.55 8.59 -9.17
N ALA A 115 13.89 8.74 -9.12
CA ALA A 115 14.80 7.78 -9.73
C ALA A 115 14.73 6.39 -9.06
N GLU A 116 14.53 6.35 -7.75
CA GLU A 116 14.36 5.09 -7.00
C GLU A 116 13.08 4.34 -7.44
N TYR A 117 11.93 5.02 -7.54
CA TYR A 117 10.69 4.40 -8.02
C TYR A 117 10.77 3.99 -9.49
N GLN A 118 11.43 4.78 -10.34
CA GLN A 118 11.67 4.40 -11.75
C GLN A 118 12.54 3.14 -11.85
N ALA A 119 13.53 2.99 -10.98
CA ALA A 119 14.35 1.79 -10.92
C ALA A 119 13.54 0.58 -10.45
N ALA A 120 12.66 0.75 -9.45
CA ALA A 120 11.76 -0.31 -8.98
C ALA A 120 10.77 -0.75 -10.08
N GLN A 121 10.21 0.19 -10.85
CA GLN A 121 9.37 -0.14 -12.01
C GLN A 121 10.14 -0.98 -13.03
N ALA A 122 11.32 -0.51 -13.44
CA ALA A 122 12.13 -1.22 -14.43
C ALA A 122 12.55 -2.62 -13.95
N TYR A 123 12.85 -2.76 -12.66
CA TYR A 123 13.17 -4.05 -12.06
C TYR A 123 11.97 -5.00 -12.10
N GLY A 124 10.77 -4.52 -11.76
CA GLY A 124 9.55 -5.34 -11.80
C GLY A 124 9.19 -5.74 -13.24
N ASP A 125 9.26 -4.80 -14.18
CA ASP A 125 8.98 -5.07 -15.60
C ASP A 125 9.88 -6.18 -16.16
N GLU A 126 11.16 -6.20 -15.80
CA GLU A 126 12.11 -7.24 -16.23
C GLU A 126 11.88 -8.55 -15.47
N THR A 127 11.75 -8.47 -14.17
CA THR A 127 11.69 -9.65 -13.27
C THR A 127 10.40 -10.45 -13.47
N LEU A 128 9.26 -9.76 -13.63
CA LEU A 128 7.94 -10.39 -13.75
C LEU A 128 7.54 -10.67 -15.20
N ARG A 129 8.38 -10.35 -16.17
CA ARG A 129 8.09 -10.52 -17.60
C ARG A 129 7.85 -11.97 -17.99
N THR A 130 8.52 -12.91 -17.37
CA THR A 130 8.54 -14.33 -17.74
C THR A 130 7.75 -15.25 -16.80
N LEU A 131 6.87 -14.67 -15.97
CA LEU A 131 6.01 -15.46 -15.08
C LEU A 131 5.15 -16.45 -15.87
N SER A 132 5.02 -17.66 -15.35
CA SER A 132 4.16 -18.71 -15.90
C SER A 132 2.68 -18.46 -15.54
N CYS A 133 2.40 -17.87 -14.38
CA CYS A 133 1.10 -17.43 -13.92
C CYS A 133 1.15 -15.93 -13.62
N ARG A 134 0.09 -15.21 -13.97
CA ARG A 134 -0.03 -13.76 -13.71
C ARG A 134 -1.25 -13.41 -12.86
N GLU A 135 -1.90 -14.42 -12.30
CA GLU A 135 -3.07 -14.25 -11.45
C GLU A 135 -2.66 -14.34 -9.98
N LEU A 136 -3.12 -13.38 -9.20
CA LEU A 136 -2.91 -13.30 -7.76
C LEU A 136 -4.23 -13.61 -7.05
N VAL A 137 -4.18 -14.45 -6.02
CA VAL A 137 -5.23 -14.59 -5.01
C VAL A 137 -4.67 -14.00 -3.73
N THR A 138 -5.21 -12.86 -3.30
CA THR A 138 -4.75 -12.13 -2.12
C THR A 138 -5.78 -12.23 -1.00
N PHE A 139 -5.34 -12.11 0.24
CA PHE A 139 -6.24 -12.10 1.38
C PHE A 139 -6.68 -10.69 1.76
N HIS A 140 -5.83 -9.70 1.57
CA HIS A 140 -6.19 -8.29 1.68
C HIS A 140 -6.43 -7.68 0.29
N ASP A 141 -7.47 -6.87 0.13
CA ASP A 141 -7.79 -6.14 -1.12
C ASP A 141 -7.02 -4.81 -1.20
N GLY A 142 -5.69 -4.88 -1.19
CA GLY A 142 -4.81 -3.70 -1.24
C GLY A 142 -3.76 -3.75 -2.34
N PHE A 143 -3.77 -4.79 -3.19
CA PHE A 143 -2.72 -5.01 -4.20
C PHE A 143 -3.15 -4.68 -5.64
N SER A 144 -4.33 -4.10 -5.83
CA SER A 144 -4.88 -3.81 -7.17
C SER A 144 -4.00 -2.86 -7.99
N TYR A 145 -3.46 -1.82 -7.36
CA TYR A 145 -2.54 -0.89 -8.04
C TYR A 145 -1.18 -1.53 -8.36
N PHE A 146 -0.65 -2.34 -7.45
CA PHE A 146 0.56 -3.13 -7.72
C PHE A 146 0.35 -4.08 -8.90
N ALA A 147 -0.76 -4.82 -8.90
CA ALA A 147 -1.11 -5.72 -9.99
C ALA A 147 -1.20 -4.97 -11.33
N ARG A 148 -1.89 -3.83 -11.36
CA ARG A 148 -1.97 -2.95 -12.54
C ARG A 148 -0.59 -2.51 -13.02
N ALA A 149 0.27 -2.05 -12.12
CA ALA A 149 1.60 -1.51 -12.46
C ALA A 149 2.49 -2.55 -13.14
N PHE A 150 2.36 -3.82 -12.80
CA PHE A 150 3.20 -4.90 -13.29
C PHE A 150 2.47 -5.89 -14.22
N GLY A 151 1.26 -5.55 -14.68
CA GLY A 151 0.48 -6.37 -15.61
C GLY A 151 0.08 -7.72 -15.01
N LEU A 152 -0.21 -7.76 -13.72
CA LEU A 152 -0.80 -8.88 -13.01
C LEU A 152 -2.32 -8.67 -12.90
N THR A 153 -3.04 -9.71 -12.50
CA THR A 153 -4.49 -9.69 -12.30
C THR A 153 -4.83 -10.19 -10.92
N ILE A 154 -5.60 -9.45 -10.14
CA ILE A 154 -6.20 -9.96 -8.91
C ILE A 154 -7.35 -10.87 -9.33
N ALA A 155 -7.17 -12.18 -9.15
CA ALA A 155 -8.18 -13.19 -9.47
C ALA A 155 -9.26 -13.27 -8.39
N ALA A 156 -8.85 -13.05 -7.13
CA ALA A 156 -9.72 -12.89 -5.98
C ALA A 156 -8.98 -12.16 -4.85
N ALA A 157 -9.71 -11.34 -4.09
CA ALA A 157 -9.33 -10.86 -2.78
C ALA A 157 -10.36 -11.37 -1.76
N MET A 158 -9.92 -11.88 -0.59
CA MET A 158 -10.83 -12.55 0.35
C MET A 158 -11.33 -11.63 1.46
N GLU A 159 -10.47 -10.80 2.00
CA GLU A 159 -10.84 -9.84 3.02
C GLU A 159 -11.02 -8.49 2.32
N ILE A 160 -12.28 -8.18 2.07
CA ILE A 160 -12.69 -6.91 1.48
C ILE A 160 -12.59 -5.83 2.56
N GLU A 161 -13.05 -6.17 3.79
CA GLU A 161 -12.87 -5.36 5.00
C GLU A 161 -11.98 -6.12 6.00
N GLU A 162 -11.04 -5.39 6.62
CA GLU A 162 -10.21 -5.97 7.69
C GLU A 162 -11.06 -6.44 8.86
N GLY A 163 -10.76 -7.67 9.31
CA GLY A 163 -11.48 -8.31 10.41
C GLY A 163 -12.80 -8.96 10.00
N SER A 164 -13.22 -8.88 8.73
CA SER A 164 -14.31 -9.69 8.22
C SER A 164 -13.80 -11.10 7.91
N GLU A 165 -14.15 -12.09 8.73
CA GLU A 165 -13.86 -13.49 8.41
C GLU A 165 -14.70 -13.91 7.19
N PRO A 166 -14.09 -14.39 6.10
CA PRO A 166 -14.84 -14.87 4.95
C PRO A 166 -15.70 -16.07 5.35
N SER A 167 -16.91 -16.12 4.81
CA SER A 167 -17.81 -17.25 5.03
C SER A 167 -17.24 -18.54 4.43
N ALA A 168 -17.67 -19.70 4.95
CA ALA A 168 -17.27 -20.99 4.41
C ALA A 168 -17.55 -21.12 2.88
N ARG A 169 -18.60 -20.46 2.39
CA ARG A 169 -18.95 -20.44 0.97
C ARG A 169 -17.98 -19.62 0.12
N GLU A 170 -17.49 -18.51 0.66
CA GLU A 170 -16.49 -17.70 -0.01
C GLU A 170 -15.16 -18.45 -0.08
N ILE A 171 -14.75 -19.10 1.01
CA ILE A 171 -13.56 -19.96 1.04
C ILE A 171 -13.68 -21.07 -0.02
N GLU A 172 -14.81 -21.77 -0.09
CA GLU A 172 -15.06 -22.82 -1.08
C GLU A 172 -14.98 -22.28 -2.52
N THR A 173 -15.51 -21.08 -2.76
CA THR A 173 -15.44 -20.43 -4.08
C THR A 173 -14.01 -20.16 -4.49
N ILE A 174 -13.15 -19.73 -3.56
CA ILE A 174 -11.74 -19.45 -3.84
C ILE A 174 -10.95 -20.74 -4.01
N ILE A 175 -11.21 -21.78 -3.23
CA ILE A 175 -10.60 -23.09 -3.43
C ILE A 175 -10.86 -23.56 -4.89
N HIS A 176 -12.12 -23.55 -5.33
CA HIS A 176 -12.44 -23.92 -6.71
C HIS A 176 -11.77 -23.03 -7.75
N LEU A 177 -11.69 -21.70 -7.52
CA LEU A 177 -10.99 -20.80 -8.42
C LEU A 177 -9.50 -21.13 -8.56
N VAL A 178 -8.83 -21.42 -7.44
CA VAL A 178 -7.40 -21.78 -7.40
C VAL A 178 -7.18 -23.10 -8.14
N GLU A 179 -8.03 -24.13 -7.90
CA GLU A 179 -7.95 -25.42 -8.55
C GLU A 179 -8.23 -25.34 -10.07
N ASP A 180 -9.35 -24.70 -10.46
CA ASP A 180 -9.77 -24.59 -11.86
C ASP A 180 -8.77 -23.83 -12.72
N ARG A 181 -8.15 -22.79 -12.16
CA ARG A 181 -7.13 -21.98 -12.86
C ARG A 181 -5.72 -22.44 -12.64
N GLN A 182 -5.51 -23.48 -11.81
CA GLN A 182 -4.20 -24.02 -11.48
C GLN A 182 -3.22 -22.94 -10.95
N ILE A 183 -3.73 -22.04 -10.08
CA ILE A 183 -2.93 -20.98 -9.48
C ILE A 183 -1.94 -21.59 -8.49
N PRO A 184 -0.61 -21.43 -8.68
CA PRO A 184 0.37 -22.17 -7.90
C PRO A 184 0.58 -21.64 -6.49
N ALA A 185 0.15 -20.39 -6.21
CA ALA A 185 0.36 -19.73 -4.92
C ALA A 185 -0.79 -18.79 -4.55
N VAL A 186 -1.03 -18.66 -3.25
CA VAL A 186 -1.92 -17.67 -2.65
C VAL A 186 -1.10 -16.74 -1.73
N PHE A 187 -1.59 -15.51 -1.51
CA PHE A 187 -0.81 -14.48 -0.83
C PHE A 187 -1.58 -13.90 0.34
N CYS A 188 -1.00 -13.97 1.55
CA CYS A 188 -1.46 -13.22 2.72
C CYS A 188 -0.68 -11.91 2.88
N GLU A 189 -1.08 -11.07 3.80
CA GLU A 189 -0.29 -9.92 4.23
C GLU A 189 0.66 -10.30 5.38
N GLU A 190 1.88 -9.72 5.42
CA GLU A 190 2.89 -10.06 6.45
C GLU A 190 2.41 -9.88 7.89
N ASN A 191 1.55 -8.88 8.12
CA ASN A 191 1.03 -8.55 9.45
C ASN A 191 -0.45 -8.92 9.60
N GLY A 192 -1.04 -9.59 8.62
CA GLY A 192 -2.46 -9.95 8.58
C GLY A 192 -2.75 -11.35 9.14
N GLU A 193 -4.03 -11.66 9.25
CA GLU A 193 -4.53 -13.01 9.59
C GLU A 193 -4.13 -14.00 8.50
N THR A 194 -3.56 -15.14 8.91
CA THR A 194 -3.05 -16.14 7.97
C THR A 194 -3.86 -17.45 7.96
N LEU A 195 -4.79 -17.64 8.91
CA LEU A 195 -5.48 -18.91 9.09
C LEU A 195 -6.30 -19.33 7.87
N THR A 196 -7.06 -18.40 7.31
CA THR A 196 -7.89 -18.66 6.13
C THR A 196 -7.02 -18.90 4.89
N ALA A 197 -5.94 -18.10 4.71
CA ALA A 197 -4.96 -18.30 3.65
C ALA A 197 -4.31 -19.69 3.73
N GLN A 198 -3.95 -20.12 4.93
CA GLN A 198 -3.38 -21.45 5.17
C GLN A 198 -4.39 -22.56 4.86
N THR A 199 -5.68 -22.33 5.16
CA THR A 199 -6.73 -23.30 4.84
C THR A 199 -6.86 -23.49 3.33
N VAL A 200 -6.95 -22.40 2.55
CA VAL A 200 -6.98 -22.46 1.08
C VAL A 200 -5.74 -23.14 0.52
N ALA A 201 -4.56 -22.77 1.01
CA ALA A 201 -3.30 -23.38 0.58
C ALA A 201 -3.26 -24.91 0.84
N ASN A 202 -3.71 -25.33 2.02
CA ASN A 202 -3.76 -26.75 2.39
C ASN A 202 -4.73 -27.57 1.54
N GLU A 203 -5.93 -27.02 1.26
CA GLU A 203 -6.97 -27.71 0.48
C GLU A 203 -6.60 -27.81 -1.00
N THR A 204 -5.97 -26.77 -1.56
CA THR A 204 -5.63 -26.72 -2.99
C THR A 204 -4.24 -27.26 -3.32
N GLY A 205 -3.35 -27.36 -2.33
CA GLY A 205 -1.93 -27.64 -2.53
C GLY A 205 -1.13 -26.45 -3.09
N ALA A 206 -1.72 -25.27 -3.21
CA ALA A 206 -1.02 -24.03 -3.57
C ALA A 206 -0.05 -23.63 -2.46
N ALA A 207 1.08 -23.01 -2.83
CA ALA A 207 2.02 -22.48 -1.86
C ALA A 207 1.45 -21.18 -1.21
N LEU A 208 1.78 -20.95 0.07
CA LEU A 208 1.42 -19.71 0.76
C LEU A 208 2.65 -18.81 0.85
N TYR A 209 2.48 -17.57 0.37
CA TYR A 209 3.49 -16.51 0.47
C TYR A 209 2.91 -15.28 1.16
N ALA A 210 3.79 -14.40 1.66
CA ALA A 210 3.38 -13.14 2.27
C ALA A 210 3.83 -11.96 1.41
N LEU A 211 2.91 -11.03 1.16
CA LEU A 211 3.19 -9.72 0.57
C LEU A 211 3.16 -8.65 1.65
N THR A 212 3.76 -7.49 1.40
CA THR A 212 3.77 -6.38 2.34
C THR A 212 3.19 -5.11 1.73
N MET A 213 2.43 -4.39 2.53
CA MET A 213 1.94 -3.04 2.18
C MET A 213 3.01 -1.95 2.40
N GLY A 214 4.17 -2.29 2.98
CA GLY A 214 5.20 -1.32 3.33
C GLY A 214 4.80 -0.42 4.50
N MET A 215 3.82 -0.83 5.28
CA MET A 215 3.39 -0.20 6.52
C MET A 215 3.84 -1.04 7.72
N GLY A 216 3.96 -0.42 8.90
CA GLY A 216 4.29 -1.13 10.12
C GLY A 216 5.58 -0.67 10.78
N GLU A 217 6.01 -1.42 11.81
CA GLU A 217 7.23 -1.13 12.56
C GLU A 217 8.48 -1.41 11.70
N GLY A 218 9.42 -0.48 11.70
CA GLY A 218 10.71 -0.63 11.04
C GLY A 218 11.06 0.50 10.08
N GLU A 219 12.22 0.34 9.43
CA GLU A 219 12.77 1.31 8.48
C GLU A 219 12.46 0.96 7.01
N MET A 220 11.59 -0.02 6.75
CA MET A 220 11.25 -0.40 5.39
C MET A 220 10.58 0.76 4.66
N GLY A 221 11.20 1.20 3.58
CA GLY A 221 10.62 2.22 2.69
C GLY A 221 9.59 1.60 1.73
N CYS A 222 8.73 2.43 1.16
CA CYS A 222 7.76 1.96 0.16
C CYS A 222 8.45 1.30 -1.06
N THR A 223 9.61 1.79 -1.49
CA THR A 223 10.39 1.18 -2.57
C THR A 223 10.89 -0.22 -2.20
N ASP A 224 11.34 -0.42 -0.94
CA ASP A 224 11.77 -1.73 -0.46
C ASP A 224 10.62 -2.74 -0.45
N ALA A 225 9.41 -2.29 -0.07
CA ALA A 225 8.20 -3.09 -0.13
C ALA A 225 7.88 -3.54 -1.57
N ILE A 226 8.01 -2.64 -2.54
CA ILE A 226 7.81 -2.95 -3.96
C ILE A 226 8.81 -4.01 -4.42
N TYR A 227 10.11 -3.85 -4.15
CA TYR A 227 11.13 -4.83 -4.50
C TYR A 227 10.86 -6.18 -3.87
N LYS A 228 10.52 -6.22 -2.58
CA LYS A 228 10.20 -7.44 -1.85
C LYS A 228 9.02 -8.17 -2.46
N ASN A 229 7.93 -7.45 -2.75
CA ASN A 229 6.75 -8.04 -3.38
C ASN A 229 7.08 -8.60 -4.78
N ILE A 230 7.88 -7.89 -5.59
CA ILE A 230 8.34 -8.36 -6.89
C ILE A 230 9.09 -9.70 -6.75
N ASP A 231 10.06 -9.77 -5.82
CA ASP A 231 10.85 -10.99 -5.61
C ASP A 231 10.00 -12.16 -5.10
N THR A 232 9.08 -11.89 -4.17
CA THR A 232 8.14 -12.88 -3.64
C THR A 232 7.23 -13.43 -4.74
N ILE A 233 6.64 -12.56 -5.58
CA ILE A 233 5.76 -12.98 -6.68
C ILE A 233 6.54 -13.75 -7.74
N ARG A 234 7.75 -13.33 -8.06
CA ARG A 234 8.62 -14.09 -8.97
C ARG A 234 8.85 -15.51 -8.43
N GLU A 235 9.19 -15.65 -7.15
CA GLU A 235 9.42 -16.98 -6.55
C GLU A 235 8.16 -17.84 -6.58
N ALA A 236 7.02 -17.24 -6.29
CA ALA A 236 5.74 -17.93 -6.18
C ALA A 236 5.14 -18.38 -7.52
N LEU A 237 5.34 -17.60 -8.60
CA LEU A 237 4.61 -17.75 -9.87
C LEU A 237 5.52 -18.08 -11.09
N SER A 238 6.81 -18.40 -10.88
CA SER A 238 7.74 -18.75 -11.97
C SER A 238 7.59 -20.16 -12.47
#